data_fe3d7c74d7751068d24684c019a7b7ff
#
_entry.id   fe3d7c74d7751068d24684c019a7b7ff
#
_cell.length_a   1.000
_cell.length_b   1.000
_cell.length_c   1.000
_cell.angle_alpha   90.00
_cell.angle_beta   90.00
_cell.angle_gamma   90.00
#
_symmetry.space_group_name_H-M   'P 1'
#
loop_
_entity.id
_entity.type
_entity.pdbx_description
1 polymer ?
#
loop_
_entity_poly.entity_id
_entity_poly.type
_entity_poly.pdbx_seq_one_letter_code
_entity_poly.pdbx_strand_id
1 'polypeptide(L)'
;FLPVNDSGIQDCDNGYIEIDGYCFYENDIAVLQTFIDNSYASGIDLGCEDYPSPSCGSPNPYMDAYSNVSIDGEYLNSLSSINNEIVEPLELGYQEWENGRLKGLMCGAFIYCSLSGEIPESISELTEIEVLRLEVNYFDGEIPESVCELENVNFDDYLSFDFSYNQLCPPYPDCIPDDAVEYMDTSECSYNGDINGDGMIDILDIIILVNMILDDEYNSIA
;
A
#
# COMPACT_ATOMS: atom_id res chain seq x y z
N PHE A 1 -22.03 -15.57 17.99
CA PHE A 1 -22.06 -17.00 17.61
C PHE A 1 -22.93 -17.14 16.38
N LEU A 2 -22.31 -17.32 15.19
CA LEU A 2 -23.00 -17.66 13.97
C LEU A 2 -23.35 -19.17 13.96
N PRO A 3 -24.43 -19.59 13.31
CA PRO A 3 -24.84 -20.99 13.32
C PRO A 3 -23.85 -21.86 12.56
N VAL A 4 -23.36 -22.91 13.18
CA VAL A 4 -22.53 -23.96 12.57
C VAL A 4 -23.47 -24.93 11.87
N ASN A 5 -23.20 -25.26 10.59
CA ASN A 5 -23.97 -26.28 9.87
C ASN A 5 -23.66 -27.71 10.36
N ASP A 6 -24.46 -28.74 9.92
CA ASP A 6 -24.31 -30.15 10.30
C ASP A 6 -22.92 -30.76 9.93
N SER A 7 -22.10 -30.08 9.11
CA SER A 7 -20.74 -30.50 8.73
C SER A 7 -19.64 -29.83 9.58
N GLY A 8 -20.01 -28.92 10.51
CA GLY A 8 -19.06 -28.20 11.35
C GLY A 8 -18.36 -27.03 10.65
N ILE A 9 -18.79 -26.69 9.42
CA ILE A 9 -18.29 -25.54 8.66
C ILE A 9 -19.18 -24.35 9.02
N GLN A 10 -18.60 -23.21 9.32
CA GLN A 10 -19.31 -21.97 9.53
C GLN A 10 -19.76 -21.43 8.16
N ASP A 11 -21.07 -21.27 7.95
CA ASP A 11 -21.57 -20.58 6.75
C ASP A 11 -21.44 -19.07 7.01
N CYS A 12 -20.59 -18.40 6.24
CA CYS A 12 -20.46 -16.95 6.30
C CYS A 12 -21.63 -16.26 5.59
N ASP A 13 -21.96 -15.04 6.01
CA ASP A 13 -22.95 -14.21 5.34
C ASP A 13 -22.51 -13.87 3.89
N ASN A 14 -23.43 -13.44 3.05
CA ASN A 14 -23.15 -13.06 1.68
C ASN A 14 -22.15 -11.90 1.61
N GLY A 15 -21.11 -12.03 0.80
CA GLY A 15 -19.99 -11.08 0.69
C GLY A 15 -18.85 -11.36 1.68
N TYR A 16 -18.93 -12.47 2.42
CA TYR A 16 -17.86 -12.92 3.30
C TYR A 16 -17.36 -14.30 2.88
N ILE A 17 -16.05 -14.51 3.02
CA ILE A 17 -15.38 -15.79 2.80
C ILE A 17 -14.94 -16.39 4.14
N GLU A 18 -14.96 -17.71 4.21
CA GLU A 18 -14.47 -18.45 5.37
C GLU A 18 -12.97 -18.77 5.18
N ILE A 19 -12.16 -18.41 6.17
CA ILE A 19 -10.75 -18.78 6.25
C ILE A 19 -10.50 -19.24 7.70
N ASP A 20 -10.08 -20.48 7.86
CA ASP A 20 -9.75 -21.10 9.17
C ASP A 20 -10.83 -20.96 10.26
N GLY A 21 -12.10 -21.00 9.85
CA GLY A 21 -13.24 -20.92 10.77
C GLY A 21 -13.69 -19.50 11.10
N TYR A 22 -13.10 -18.48 10.48
CA TYR A 22 -13.49 -17.08 10.59
C TYR A 22 -14.05 -16.57 9.28
N CYS A 23 -14.98 -15.61 9.34
CA CYS A 23 -15.55 -14.96 8.16
C CYS A 23 -14.92 -13.60 7.94
N PHE A 24 -14.39 -13.37 6.75
CA PHE A 24 -13.77 -12.11 6.33
C PHE A 24 -14.52 -11.51 5.15
N TYR A 25 -14.68 -10.20 5.12
CA TYR A 25 -15.33 -9.52 4.00
C TYR A 25 -14.46 -9.61 2.74
N GLU A 26 -15.07 -10.08 1.63
CA GLU A 26 -14.34 -10.41 0.40
C GLU A 26 -13.57 -9.22 -0.18
N ASN A 27 -14.16 -8.00 -0.14
CA ASN A 27 -13.50 -6.82 -0.69
C ASN A 27 -12.28 -6.41 0.16
N ASP A 28 -12.36 -6.51 1.49
CA ASP A 28 -11.23 -6.18 2.35
C ASP A 28 -10.05 -7.12 2.05
N ILE A 29 -10.30 -8.42 1.89
CA ILE A 29 -9.30 -9.40 1.48
C ILE A 29 -8.77 -9.11 0.06
N ALA A 30 -9.63 -8.71 -0.88
CA ALA A 30 -9.23 -8.40 -2.25
C ALA A 30 -8.30 -7.19 -2.33
N VAL A 31 -8.50 -6.17 -1.49
CA VAL A 31 -7.59 -5.01 -1.41
C VAL A 31 -6.22 -5.44 -0.90
N LEU A 32 -6.17 -6.26 0.17
CA LEU A 32 -4.89 -6.79 0.67
C LEU A 32 -4.16 -7.61 -0.39
N GLN A 33 -4.89 -8.45 -1.15
CA GLN A 33 -4.33 -9.20 -2.27
C GLN A 33 -3.77 -8.27 -3.35
N THR A 34 -4.45 -7.16 -3.63
CA THR A 34 -3.98 -6.20 -4.64
C THR A 34 -2.67 -5.53 -4.24
N PHE A 35 -2.47 -5.19 -2.96
CA PHE A 35 -1.18 -4.69 -2.47
C PHE A 35 -0.06 -5.72 -2.67
N ILE A 36 -0.34 -6.98 -2.40
CA ILE A 36 0.61 -8.09 -2.60
C ILE A 36 0.93 -8.26 -4.08
N ASP A 37 -0.10 -8.30 -4.94
CA ASP A 37 0.05 -8.47 -6.39
C ASP A 37 0.84 -7.31 -7.02
N ASN A 38 0.56 -6.06 -6.63
CA ASN A 38 1.31 -4.87 -7.06
C ASN A 38 2.79 -4.99 -6.66
N SER A 39 3.07 -5.45 -5.44
CA SER A 39 4.43 -5.63 -4.96
C SER A 39 5.19 -6.69 -5.76
N TYR A 40 4.58 -7.83 -6.06
CA TYR A 40 5.20 -8.85 -6.92
C TYR A 40 5.38 -8.36 -8.36
N ALA A 41 4.47 -7.53 -8.86
CA ALA A 41 4.49 -7.00 -10.23
C ALA A 41 5.46 -5.83 -10.42
N SER A 42 5.82 -5.10 -9.36
CA SER A 42 6.66 -3.90 -9.42
C SER A 42 8.04 -4.17 -10.02
N GLY A 43 8.58 -5.37 -9.78
CA GLY A 43 9.92 -5.74 -10.22
C GLY A 43 11.04 -4.94 -9.58
N ILE A 44 10.78 -4.32 -8.43
CA ILE A 44 11.79 -3.54 -7.71
C ILE A 44 13.03 -4.39 -7.39
N ASP A 45 14.22 -3.85 -7.66
CA ASP A 45 15.48 -4.49 -7.30
C ASP A 45 15.95 -3.98 -5.92
N LEU A 46 15.78 -4.80 -4.91
CA LEU A 46 16.23 -4.53 -3.54
C LEU A 46 17.68 -5.01 -3.28
N GLY A 47 18.40 -5.42 -4.31
CA GLY A 47 19.78 -5.92 -4.19
C GLY A 47 19.88 -7.27 -3.47
N CYS A 48 18.82 -8.07 -3.48
CA CYS A 48 18.77 -9.34 -2.76
C CYS A 48 19.78 -10.38 -3.27
N GLU A 49 20.20 -10.28 -4.52
CA GLU A 49 21.26 -11.15 -5.08
C GLU A 49 22.62 -10.85 -4.46
N ASP A 50 22.94 -9.58 -4.20
CA ASP A 50 24.19 -9.13 -3.63
C ASP A 50 24.22 -9.27 -2.10
N TYR A 51 23.08 -9.10 -1.46
CA TYR A 51 22.90 -9.14 0.00
C TYR A 51 21.75 -10.08 0.39
N PRO A 52 21.91 -11.40 0.24
CA PRO A 52 20.83 -12.35 0.49
C PRO A 52 20.42 -12.36 1.96
N SER A 53 19.12 -12.18 2.20
CA SER A 53 18.48 -12.28 3.51
C SER A 53 17.14 -12.99 3.36
N PRO A 54 16.69 -13.77 4.36
CA PRO A 54 15.36 -14.38 4.33
C PRO A 54 14.20 -13.37 4.23
N SER A 55 14.48 -12.11 4.60
CA SER A 55 13.50 -11.01 4.55
C SER A 55 13.71 -10.08 3.35
N CYS A 56 14.60 -10.43 2.40
CA CYS A 56 14.85 -9.62 1.23
C CYS A 56 13.90 -9.99 0.10
N GLY A 57 13.07 -9.05 -0.30
CA GLY A 57 12.07 -9.21 -1.36
C GLY A 57 10.90 -8.25 -1.17
N SER A 58 10.11 -8.10 -2.19
CA SER A 58 8.87 -7.31 -2.17
C SER A 58 7.73 -8.13 -2.79
N PRO A 59 6.67 -8.44 -1.99
CA PRO A 59 6.60 -8.23 -0.54
C PRO A 59 7.65 -9.03 0.22
N ASN A 60 7.90 -8.69 1.50
CA ASN A 60 8.88 -9.36 2.34
C ASN A 60 8.56 -10.86 2.51
N PRO A 61 9.40 -11.78 2.00
CA PRO A 61 9.10 -13.22 2.02
C PRO A 61 9.01 -13.81 3.43
N TYR A 62 9.52 -13.11 4.43
CA TYR A 62 9.44 -13.57 5.82
C TYR A 62 8.00 -13.60 6.35
N MET A 63 7.08 -12.84 5.71
CA MET A 63 5.66 -12.82 6.08
C MET A 63 4.94 -14.14 5.75
N ASP A 64 5.35 -14.86 4.68
CA ASP A 64 4.81 -16.16 4.27
C ASP A 64 4.81 -17.25 5.37
N ALA A 65 5.44 -17.03 6.49
CA ALA A 65 5.44 -18.01 7.59
C ALA A 65 4.63 -17.58 8.81
N TYR A 66 4.11 -16.35 8.81
CA TYR A 66 3.55 -15.75 10.01
C TYR A 66 2.38 -14.82 9.70
N SER A 67 1.20 -15.13 10.18
CA SER A 67 0.13 -14.14 10.26
C SER A 67 0.18 -13.40 11.61
N ASN A 68 -0.05 -12.11 11.60
CA ASN A 68 -0.17 -11.27 12.80
C ASN A 68 -1.56 -10.62 12.78
N VAL A 69 -2.57 -11.40 13.13
CA VAL A 69 -3.97 -10.98 13.01
C VAL A 69 -4.62 -10.93 14.39
N SER A 70 -5.34 -9.86 14.67
CA SER A 70 -6.25 -9.74 15.79
C SER A 70 -7.69 -9.80 15.28
N ILE A 71 -8.51 -10.73 15.79
CA ILE A 71 -9.92 -10.86 15.41
C ILE A 71 -10.77 -10.68 16.67
N ASP A 72 -11.64 -9.67 16.65
CA ASP A 72 -12.51 -9.31 17.78
C ASP A 72 -11.73 -9.16 19.11
N GLY A 73 -10.48 -8.67 19.04
CA GLY A 73 -9.57 -8.46 20.15
C GLY A 73 -8.79 -9.72 20.60
N GLU A 74 -8.94 -10.85 19.92
CA GLU A 74 -8.13 -12.05 20.15
C GLU A 74 -6.96 -12.09 19.13
N TYR A 75 -5.73 -12.15 19.64
CA TYR A 75 -4.54 -12.21 18.80
C TYR A 75 -4.25 -13.64 18.33
N LEU A 76 -4.11 -13.80 17.02
CA LEU A 76 -3.83 -15.07 16.36
C LEU A 76 -2.52 -14.94 15.54
N ASN A 77 -1.62 -15.89 15.73
CA ASN A 77 -0.30 -15.88 15.08
C ASN A 77 -0.05 -17.04 14.10
N SER A 78 -1.09 -17.72 13.68
CA SER A 78 -0.99 -18.92 12.84
C SER A 78 -2.23 -19.12 11.95
N LEU A 79 -2.91 -18.04 11.58
CA LEU A 79 -4.09 -18.11 10.73
C LEU A 79 -3.63 -18.28 9.27
N SER A 80 -4.04 -19.35 8.62
CA SER A 80 -3.73 -19.66 7.19
C SER A 80 -2.27 -19.60 6.77
N SER A 81 -1.33 -19.65 7.71
CA SER A 81 0.10 -19.58 7.42
C SER A 81 0.56 -20.90 6.78
N ILE A 82 0.54 -20.93 5.45
CA ILE A 82 1.09 -22.02 4.65
C ILE A 82 2.38 -21.51 4.03
N ASN A 83 3.51 -21.86 4.63
CA ASN A 83 4.83 -21.52 4.06
C ASN A 83 4.97 -22.17 2.68
N ASN A 84 4.59 -21.43 1.64
CA ASN A 84 4.53 -21.88 0.24
C ASN A 84 5.32 -20.96 -0.72
N GLU A 85 6.12 -20.05 -0.17
CA GLU A 85 6.91 -19.05 -0.88
C GLU A 85 6.05 -17.91 -1.51
N ILE A 86 4.80 -17.77 -1.07
CA ILE A 86 3.86 -16.73 -1.54
C ILE A 86 3.22 -16.09 -0.31
N VAL A 87 3.27 -14.76 -0.22
CA VAL A 87 2.57 -14.02 0.85
C VAL A 87 1.09 -13.95 0.51
N GLU A 88 0.24 -14.39 1.45
CA GLU A 88 -1.22 -14.31 1.33
C GLU A 88 -1.80 -13.12 2.13
N PRO A 89 -3.06 -12.70 1.86
CA PRO A 89 -3.66 -11.51 2.48
C PRO A 89 -3.58 -11.47 4.01
N LEU A 90 -3.83 -12.58 4.70
CA LEU A 90 -3.79 -12.63 6.17
C LEU A 90 -2.37 -12.72 6.77
N GLU A 91 -1.36 -12.81 5.93
CA GLU A 91 0.06 -12.77 6.31
C GLU A 91 0.64 -11.34 6.18
N LEU A 92 -0.10 -10.42 5.52
CA LEU A 92 0.34 -9.08 5.26
C LEU A 92 0.35 -8.21 6.53
N GLY A 93 1.52 -8.00 7.10
CA GLY A 93 1.70 -7.07 8.21
C GLY A 93 0.96 -7.45 9.49
N TYR A 94 0.57 -6.44 10.28
CA TYR A 94 -0.34 -6.62 11.42
C TYR A 94 -1.73 -6.12 11.05
N GLN A 95 -2.74 -6.93 11.33
CA GLN A 95 -4.12 -6.66 10.97
C GLN A 95 -5.04 -6.75 12.18
N GLU A 96 -5.99 -5.83 12.23
CA GLU A 96 -7.09 -5.83 13.19
C GLU A 96 -8.42 -6.00 12.46
N TRP A 97 -9.18 -7.03 12.83
CA TRP A 97 -10.46 -7.36 12.25
C TRP A 97 -11.55 -7.34 13.33
N GLU A 98 -12.66 -6.72 13.02
CA GLU A 98 -13.84 -6.69 13.87
C GLU A 98 -15.09 -7.06 13.08
N ASN A 99 -15.85 -8.06 13.54
CA ASN A 99 -17.02 -8.58 12.83
C ASN A 99 -16.73 -8.93 11.35
N GLY A 100 -15.53 -9.43 11.07
CA GLY A 100 -15.07 -9.81 9.73
C GLY A 100 -14.70 -8.64 8.81
N ARG A 101 -14.62 -7.40 9.30
CA ARG A 101 -14.17 -6.22 8.57
C ARG A 101 -12.78 -5.79 9.03
N LEU A 102 -11.94 -5.37 8.11
CA LEU A 102 -10.61 -4.85 8.38
C LEU A 102 -10.73 -3.47 9.03
N LYS A 103 -10.25 -3.35 10.27
CA LYS A 103 -10.20 -2.11 11.05
C LYS A 103 -8.83 -1.47 11.06
N GLY A 104 -7.77 -2.27 10.98
CA GLY A 104 -6.41 -1.79 11.01
C GLY A 104 -5.48 -2.61 10.13
N LEU A 105 -4.62 -1.91 9.37
CA LEU A 105 -3.48 -2.49 8.65
C LEU A 105 -2.24 -1.69 9.02
N MET A 106 -1.26 -2.36 9.61
CA MET A 106 0.04 -1.80 9.95
C MET A 106 1.13 -2.61 9.25
N CYS A 107 1.72 -1.99 8.26
CA CYS A 107 2.73 -2.54 7.38
C CYS A 107 3.84 -1.51 7.23
N GLY A 108 4.49 -1.16 8.35
CA GLY A 108 5.38 0.00 8.46
C GLY A 108 6.65 -0.27 9.28
N ALA A 109 7.16 0.76 9.96
CA ALA A 109 8.46 0.80 10.60
C ALA A 109 8.78 -0.34 11.58
N PHE A 110 7.76 -0.95 12.21
CA PHE A 110 7.94 -2.04 13.16
C PHE A 110 7.61 -3.43 12.57
N ILE A 111 6.93 -3.46 11.42
CA ILE A 111 6.54 -4.66 10.71
C ILE A 111 6.93 -4.46 9.25
N TYR A 112 8.13 -4.87 8.91
CA TYR A 112 8.72 -4.65 7.58
C TYR A 112 8.04 -5.51 6.53
N CYS A 113 7.02 -4.97 5.87
CA CYS A 113 6.32 -5.65 4.78
C CYS A 113 7.07 -5.55 3.45
N SER A 114 7.91 -4.54 3.28
CA SER A 114 8.66 -4.27 2.04
C SER A 114 7.73 -4.23 0.82
N LEU A 115 6.55 -3.63 0.95
CA LEU A 115 5.61 -3.46 -0.15
C LEU A 115 6.16 -2.48 -1.19
N SER A 116 5.80 -2.66 -2.45
CA SER A 116 6.21 -1.80 -3.56
C SER A 116 5.13 -1.72 -4.64
N GLY A 117 5.39 -0.93 -5.68
CA GLY A 117 4.43 -0.62 -6.72
C GLY A 117 3.37 0.38 -6.27
N GLU A 118 2.33 0.54 -7.04
CA GLU A 118 1.33 1.57 -6.84
C GLU A 118 0.35 1.23 -5.70
N ILE A 119 -0.11 2.26 -4.98
CA ILE A 119 -1.26 2.14 -4.07
C ILE A 119 -2.52 1.92 -4.92
N PRO A 120 -3.30 0.85 -4.67
CA PRO A 120 -4.43 0.54 -5.53
C PRO A 120 -5.60 1.50 -5.33
N GLU A 121 -6.28 1.88 -6.42
CA GLU A 121 -7.53 2.66 -6.40
C GLU A 121 -8.62 1.97 -5.56
N SER A 122 -8.60 0.63 -5.48
CA SER A 122 -9.54 -0.14 -4.66
C SER A 122 -9.35 0.06 -3.15
N ILE A 123 -8.39 0.86 -2.71
CA ILE A 123 -8.16 1.16 -1.30
C ILE A 123 -9.43 1.73 -0.63
N SER A 124 -10.27 2.48 -1.36
CA SER A 124 -11.56 3.00 -0.88
C SER A 124 -12.57 1.91 -0.52
N GLU A 125 -12.38 0.67 -0.98
CA GLU A 125 -13.22 -0.48 -0.58
C GLU A 125 -13.03 -0.87 0.90
N LEU A 126 -11.94 -0.42 1.54
CA LEU A 126 -11.69 -0.61 2.97
C LEU A 126 -12.57 0.33 3.82
N THR A 127 -13.88 0.26 3.62
CA THR A 127 -14.85 1.23 4.18
C THR A 127 -14.92 1.25 5.72
N GLU A 128 -14.40 0.23 6.39
CA GLU A 128 -14.41 0.13 7.85
C GLU A 128 -13.02 0.36 8.48
N ILE A 129 -12.00 0.66 7.67
CA ILE A 129 -10.64 0.86 8.17
C ILE A 129 -10.56 2.13 9.04
N GLU A 130 -9.87 2.04 10.15
CA GLU A 130 -9.64 3.12 11.11
C GLU A 130 -8.14 3.45 11.25
N VAL A 131 -7.29 2.45 10.97
CA VAL A 131 -5.83 2.58 11.02
C VAL A 131 -5.23 2.03 9.74
N LEU A 132 -4.53 2.88 9.00
CA LEU A 132 -3.81 2.52 7.77
C LEU A 132 -2.40 3.09 7.83
N ARG A 133 -1.43 2.25 8.17
CA ARG A 133 -0.04 2.64 8.32
C ARG A 133 0.84 1.84 7.39
N LEU A 134 1.36 2.51 6.37
CA LEU A 134 2.16 1.95 5.29
C LEU A 134 3.52 2.66 5.16
N GLU A 135 3.98 3.29 6.25
CA GLU A 135 5.27 3.97 6.28
C GLU A 135 6.46 3.00 6.11
N VAL A 136 7.56 3.47 5.59
CA VAL A 136 8.81 2.70 5.41
C VAL A 136 8.61 1.48 4.50
N ASN A 137 8.09 1.73 3.32
CA ASN A 137 7.95 0.77 2.24
C ASN A 137 8.59 1.31 0.95
N TYR A 138 8.26 0.73 -0.19
CA TYR A 138 8.79 1.09 -1.50
C TYR A 138 7.64 1.39 -2.48
N PHE A 139 6.51 1.91 -1.98
CA PHE A 139 5.42 2.33 -2.85
C PHE A 139 5.86 3.47 -3.76
N ASP A 140 5.50 3.38 -5.02
CA ASP A 140 5.79 4.37 -6.06
C ASP A 140 4.51 4.89 -6.74
N GLY A 141 4.66 5.75 -7.74
CA GLY A 141 3.52 6.37 -8.41
C GLY A 141 2.83 7.44 -7.55
N GLU A 142 1.59 7.74 -7.86
CA GLU A 142 0.78 8.74 -7.16
C GLU A 142 -0.08 8.09 -6.07
N ILE A 143 -0.42 8.84 -5.04
CA ILE A 143 -1.45 8.41 -4.08
C ILE A 143 -2.81 8.65 -4.74
N PRO A 144 -3.67 7.61 -4.88
CA PRO A 144 -4.96 7.78 -5.52
C PRO A 144 -5.91 8.65 -4.67
N GLU A 145 -6.71 9.50 -5.34
CA GLU A 145 -7.74 10.33 -4.69
C GLU A 145 -8.74 9.51 -3.88
N SER A 146 -8.94 8.24 -4.23
CA SER A 146 -9.80 7.30 -3.52
C SER A 146 -9.39 7.05 -2.07
N VAL A 147 -8.15 7.35 -1.67
CA VAL A 147 -7.71 7.33 -0.27
C VAL A 147 -8.57 8.27 0.57
N CYS A 148 -8.98 9.42 0.04
CA CYS A 148 -9.82 10.39 0.74
C CYS A 148 -11.26 9.89 1.03
N GLU A 149 -11.66 8.75 0.48
CA GLU A 149 -12.96 8.13 0.75
C GLU A 149 -12.97 7.26 2.02
N LEU A 150 -11.83 7.12 2.69
CA LEU A 150 -11.69 6.36 3.95
C LEU A 150 -12.25 7.17 5.14
N GLU A 151 -13.58 7.18 5.29
CA GLU A 151 -14.30 8.06 6.22
C GLU A 151 -13.97 7.84 7.71
N ASN A 152 -13.47 6.65 8.08
CA ASN A 152 -13.15 6.31 9.46
C ASN A 152 -11.68 6.57 9.85
N VAL A 153 -10.82 6.89 8.88
CA VAL A 153 -9.41 7.20 9.11
C VAL A 153 -9.26 8.64 9.60
N ASN A 154 -8.53 8.83 10.68
CA ASN A 154 -8.13 10.18 11.11
C ASN A 154 -6.78 10.53 10.46
N PHE A 155 -6.82 11.23 9.34
CA PHE A 155 -5.62 11.62 8.58
C PHE A 155 -4.67 12.54 9.37
N ASP A 156 -5.16 13.31 10.34
CA ASP A 156 -4.35 14.20 11.19
C ASP A 156 -3.64 13.46 12.35
N ASP A 157 -3.86 12.17 12.50
CA ASP A 157 -3.23 11.36 13.55
C ASP A 157 -2.27 10.33 12.94
N TYR A 158 -0.98 10.55 13.12
CA TYR A 158 0.08 9.66 12.63
C TYR A 158 -0.02 8.21 13.17
N LEU A 159 -0.78 7.97 14.23
CA LEU A 159 -1.08 6.61 14.70
C LEU A 159 -2.19 5.94 13.90
N SER A 160 -3.04 6.72 13.24
CA SER A 160 -4.12 6.24 12.38
C SER A 160 -3.71 6.18 10.90
N PHE A 161 -2.91 7.14 10.43
CA PHE A 161 -2.52 7.23 9.04
C PHE A 161 -1.07 7.69 8.89
N ASP A 162 -0.27 6.91 8.15
CA ASP A 162 1.13 7.26 7.87
C ASP A 162 1.58 6.56 6.58
N PHE A 163 2.01 7.34 5.59
CA PHE A 163 2.59 6.87 4.33
C PHE A 163 4.03 7.35 4.13
N SER A 164 4.63 7.97 5.14
CA SER A 164 5.98 8.52 5.07
C SER A 164 7.04 7.48 4.70
N TYR A 165 8.21 7.94 4.24
CA TYR A 165 9.33 7.08 3.85
C TYR A 165 8.98 6.06 2.76
N ASN A 166 8.32 6.52 1.69
CA ASN A 166 8.04 5.78 0.47
C ASN A 166 8.64 6.51 -0.75
N GLN A 167 8.28 6.11 -1.96
CA GLN A 167 8.70 6.72 -3.22
C GLN A 167 7.51 7.33 -3.98
N LEU A 168 6.47 7.73 -3.22
CA LEU A 168 5.23 8.27 -3.78
C LEU A 168 5.43 9.69 -4.31
N CYS A 169 4.82 9.96 -5.44
CA CYS A 169 5.00 11.20 -6.19
C CYS A 169 3.86 12.20 -5.94
N PRO A 170 4.16 13.48 -5.75
CA PRO A 170 3.13 14.51 -5.74
C PRO A 170 2.53 14.74 -7.14
N PRO A 171 1.33 15.40 -7.26
CA PRO A 171 0.63 16.01 -6.14
C PRO A 171 -0.06 15.01 -5.23
N TYR A 172 -0.08 15.29 -3.94
CA TYR A 172 -0.79 14.45 -2.97
C TYR A 172 -2.24 14.91 -2.82
N PRO A 173 -3.20 13.99 -2.57
CA PRO A 173 -4.60 14.34 -2.32
C PRO A 173 -4.77 15.32 -1.15
N ASP A 174 -5.70 16.27 -1.29
CA ASP A 174 -5.95 17.35 -0.32
C ASP A 174 -6.29 16.86 1.11
N CYS A 175 -6.74 15.62 1.26
CA CYS A 175 -7.07 15.04 2.57
C CYS A 175 -5.84 14.57 3.36
N ILE A 176 -4.67 14.48 2.72
CA ILE A 176 -3.44 13.94 3.32
C ILE A 176 -2.60 15.10 3.85
N PRO A 177 -2.32 15.14 5.14
CA PRO A 177 -1.45 16.18 5.72
C PRO A 177 0.01 15.95 5.35
N ASP A 178 0.80 17.02 5.31
CA ASP A 178 2.20 17.01 4.89
C ASP A 178 3.07 16.03 5.71
N ASP A 179 2.79 15.85 6.99
CA ASP A 179 3.55 14.98 7.89
C ASP A 179 3.29 13.47 7.61
N ALA A 180 2.13 13.12 7.04
CA ALA A 180 1.84 11.74 6.64
C ALA A 180 2.58 11.30 5.36
N VAL A 181 3.20 12.25 4.65
CA VAL A 181 4.00 12.02 3.43
C VAL A 181 5.41 12.59 3.56
N GLU A 182 5.93 12.70 4.79
CA GLU A 182 7.30 13.14 5.01
C GLU A 182 8.34 12.14 4.47
N TYR A 183 9.49 12.66 4.09
CA TYR A 183 10.66 11.88 3.68
C TYR A 183 10.40 10.94 2.48
N MET A 184 9.56 11.37 1.52
CA MET A 184 9.41 10.67 0.26
C MET A 184 10.68 10.75 -0.59
N ASP A 185 11.10 9.64 -1.21
CA ASP A 185 12.10 9.68 -2.26
C ASP A 185 11.41 9.94 -3.61
N THR A 186 11.41 11.20 -4.02
CA THR A 186 10.76 11.64 -5.28
C THR A 186 11.73 11.69 -6.46
N SER A 187 12.92 11.09 -6.34
CA SER A 187 13.97 11.16 -7.37
C SER A 187 13.56 10.53 -8.71
N GLU A 188 12.67 9.53 -8.67
CA GLU A 188 12.15 8.84 -9.86
C GLU A 188 10.81 9.41 -10.34
N CYS A 189 10.28 10.45 -9.69
CA CYS A 189 9.01 11.05 -10.08
C CYS A 189 9.18 11.84 -11.39
N SER A 190 8.45 11.42 -12.42
CA SER A 190 8.40 12.14 -13.67
C SER A 190 7.20 13.09 -13.70
N TYR A 191 7.44 14.36 -13.49
CA TYR A 191 6.39 15.38 -13.59
C TYR A 191 6.16 15.73 -15.06
N ASN A 192 5.00 15.41 -15.62
CA ASN A 192 4.60 15.87 -16.94
C ASN A 192 4.47 17.40 -16.92
N GLY A 193 5.55 18.10 -17.35
CA GLY A 193 5.59 19.56 -17.39
C GLY A 193 6.65 20.20 -16.48
N ASP A 194 7.21 19.46 -15.54
CA ASP A 194 8.41 19.85 -14.79
C ASP A 194 9.66 19.57 -15.64
N ILE A 195 10.05 20.57 -16.42
CA ILE A 195 11.14 20.41 -17.39
C ILE A 195 12.49 20.65 -16.76
N ASN A 196 12.53 21.36 -15.64
CA ASN A 196 13.76 21.64 -14.91
C ASN A 196 14.08 20.60 -13.83
N GLY A 197 13.12 19.72 -13.48
CA GLY A 197 13.29 18.67 -12.49
C GLY A 197 13.35 19.16 -11.03
N ASP A 198 12.73 20.34 -10.75
CA ASP A 198 12.75 20.89 -9.38
C ASP A 198 11.55 20.47 -8.52
N GLY A 199 10.63 19.66 -9.08
CA GLY A 199 9.44 19.16 -8.43
C GLY A 199 8.25 20.11 -8.44
N MET A 200 8.34 21.26 -9.15
CA MET A 200 7.26 22.23 -9.28
C MET A 200 6.97 22.53 -10.75
N ILE A 201 5.71 22.43 -11.14
CA ILE A 201 5.29 22.87 -12.48
C ILE A 201 4.98 24.38 -12.42
N ASP A 202 5.92 25.23 -12.88
CA ASP A 202 5.77 26.66 -12.78
C ASP A 202 6.22 27.41 -14.08
N ILE A 203 6.36 28.73 -13.95
CA ILE A 203 6.77 29.57 -15.08
C ILE A 203 8.18 29.27 -15.58
N LEU A 204 9.06 28.66 -14.74
CA LEU A 204 10.42 28.34 -15.13
C LEU A 204 10.44 27.19 -16.14
N ASP A 205 9.54 26.21 -16.01
CA ASP A 205 9.38 25.12 -16.96
C ASP A 205 8.93 25.63 -18.32
N ILE A 206 7.97 26.56 -18.30
CA ILE A 206 7.50 27.20 -19.54
C ILE A 206 8.64 27.95 -20.22
N ILE A 207 9.49 28.64 -19.47
CA ILE A 207 10.63 29.36 -20.01
C ILE A 207 11.63 28.41 -20.65
N ILE A 208 11.92 27.27 -19.98
CA ILE A 208 12.84 26.25 -20.52
C ILE A 208 12.26 25.63 -21.78
N LEU A 209 10.97 25.25 -21.77
CA LEU A 209 10.29 24.70 -22.93
C LEU A 209 10.33 25.66 -24.14
N VAL A 210 10.05 26.95 -23.92
CA VAL A 210 10.12 27.96 -24.95
C VAL A 210 11.54 28.09 -25.49
N ASN A 211 12.56 28.08 -24.65
CA ASN A 211 13.96 28.14 -25.08
C ASN A 211 14.35 26.90 -25.90
N MET A 212 13.93 25.70 -25.49
CA MET A 212 14.17 24.49 -26.27
C MET A 212 13.54 24.57 -27.68
N ILE A 213 12.30 25.07 -27.78
CA ILE A 213 11.62 25.22 -29.07
C ILE A 213 12.34 26.25 -29.95
N LEU A 214 12.79 27.35 -29.37
CA LEU A 214 13.50 28.41 -30.13
C LEU A 214 14.89 27.96 -30.60
N ASP A 215 15.59 27.17 -29.80
CA ASP A 215 16.90 26.60 -30.16
C ASP A 215 16.78 25.55 -31.26
N ASP A 216 15.72 24.73 -31.28
CA ASP A 216 15.44 23.78 -32.37
C ASP A 216 15.08 24.48 -33.69
N GLU A 217 14.31 25.57 -33.66
CA GLU A 217 14.05 26.39 -34.86
C GLU A 217 15.34 27.03 -35.41
N TYR A 218 16.26 27.42 -34.53
CA TYR A 218 17.52 28.04 -34.98
C TYR A 218 18.47 27.02 -35.65
N ASN A 219 18.49 25.77 -35.17
CA ASN A 219 19.29 24.69 -35.75
C ASN A 219 18.70 24.12 -37.05
N SER A 220 17.42 24.35 -37.34
CA SER A 220 16.77 23.90 -38.59
C SER A 220 16.97 24.85 -39.77
N ILE A 221 17.55 26.05 -39.55
CA ILE A 221 17.73 27.11 -40.56
C ILE A 221 19.22 27.28 -40.94
N ALA A 222 20.14 26.61 -40.26
CA ALA A 222 21.58 26.60 -40.54
C ALA A 222 21.98 25.33 -41.29
#